data_25e26a2bb9c0d4427ba03200c5d76a28
#
_entry.id   25e26a2bb9c0d4427ba03200c5d76a28
#
_cell.length_a   1.000
_cell.length_b   1.000
_cell.length_c   1.000
_cell.angle_alpha   90.00
_cell.angle_beta   90.00
_cell.angle_gamma   90.00
#
_symmetry.space_group_name_H-M   'P 1'
#
loop_
_entity.id
_entity.type
_entity.pdbx_description
1 polymer ?
#
loop_
_entity_poly.entity_id
_entity_poly.type
_entity_poly.pdbx_seq_one_letter_code
_entity_poly.pdbx_strand_id
1 'polypeptide(L)'
;QLCTRGYLLATPHRVRNTDTSRSRYSIPYFWNPRLDYSVKLIDLPDELVWRRPSETERNFRATDSHEGRNQVYECYGANAFKSYARSHPKVMEAHHSDLNLEDLFRS
;
A
#
# COMPACT_ATOMS: atom_id res chain seq x y z
N GLN A 1 -3.86 5.64 5.78
CA GLN A 1 -2.77 5.42 6.74
C GLN A 1 -1.76 6.56 6.67
N LEU A 2 -1.15 6.86 5.52
CA LEU A 2 -0.14 7.91 5.38
C LEU A 2 -0.66 9.29 5.81
N CYS A 3 -1.81 9.73 5.31
CA CYS A 3 -2.41 11.03 5.65
C CYS A 3 -2.56 11.29 7.15
N THR A 4 -2.77 10.26 7.93
CA THR A 4 -2.98 10.34 9.38
C THR A 4 -1.74 9.93 10.19
N ARG A 5 -0.58 9.84 9.54
CA ARG A 5 0.67 9.40 10.19
C ARG A 5 0.52 8.09 10.97
N GLY A 6 -0.28 7.15 10.46
CA GLY A 6 -0.53 5.86 11.08
C GLY A 6 -1.63 5.83 12.15
N TYR A 7 -2.34 6.93 12.41
CA TYR A 7 -3.49 6.90 13.32
C TYR A 7 -4.60 5.97 12.80
N LEU A 8 -4.96 6.12 11.51
CA LEU A 8 -5.82 5.16 10.84
C LEU A 8 -4.95 4.09 10.18
N LEU A 9 -5.18 2.85 10.55
CA LEU A 9 -4.44 1.70 10.04
C LEU A 9 -5.25 0.98 8.97
N ALA A 10 -4.56 0.51 7.93
CA ALA A 10 -5.17 -0.39 6.95
C ALA A 10 -5.44 -1.75 7.61
N THR A 11 -6.65 -2.25 7.44
CA THR A 11 -7.04 -3.56 7.98
C THR A 11 -6.58 -4.67 7.04
N PRO A 12 -5.77 -5.61 7.50
CA PRO A 12 -5.43 -6.81 6.74
C PRO A 12 -6.70 -7.59 6.38
N HIS A 13 -6.85 -7.90 5.12
CA HIS A 13 -8.02 -8.63 4.64
C HIS A 13 -7.65 -9.55 3.49
N ARG A 14 -8.46 -10.56 3.27
CA ARG A 14 -8.29 -11.52 2.18
C ARG A 14 -9.63 -12.02 1.66
N VAL A 15 -9.65 -12.46 0.42
CA VAL A 15 -10.77 -13.21 -0.14
C VAL A 15 -10.53 -14.70 0.12
N ARG A 16 -11.54 -15.39 0.65
CA ARG A 16 -11.53 -16.86 0.82
C ARG A 16 -12.68 -17.47 0.05
N ASN A 17 -12.41 -18.57 -0.64
CA ASN A 17 -13.46 -19.48 -1.08
C ASN A 17 -13.59 -20.58 -0.02
N THR A 18 -14.70 -20.60 0.70
CA THR A 18 -14.98 -21.60 1.76
C THR A 18 -15.65 -22.84 1.22
N ASP A 19 -16.22 -22.75 0.03
CA ASP A 19 -16.83 -23.89 -0.67
C ASP A 19 -16.07 -24.15 -1.97
N THR A 20 -15.21 -25.14 -1.97
CA THR A 20 -14.40 -25.54 -3.14
C THR A 20 -15.19 -26.31 -4.20
N SER A 21 -16.43 -26.70 -3.92
CA SER A 21 -17.30 -27.37 -4.87
C SER A 21 -17.94 -26.41 -5.88
N ARG A 22 -17.86 -25.09 -5.63
CA ARG A 22 -18.46 -24.05 -6.46
C ARG A 22 -17.45 -22.97 -6.83
N SER A 23 -17.57 -22.48 -8.06
CA SER A 23 -16.86 -21.29 -8.47
C SER A 23 -17.42 -20.05 -7.76
N ARG A 24 -16.53 -19.15 -7.33
CA ARG A 24 -16.89 -17.89 -6.71
C ARG A 24 -16.32 -16.73 -7.53
N TYR A 25 -17.17 -15.79 -7.86
CA TYR A 25 -16.73 -14.54 -8.48
C TYR A 25 -16.59 -13.45 -7.41
N SER A 26 -15.56 -12.63 -7.53
CA SER A 26 -15.34 -11.47 -6.70
C SER A 26 -14.90 -10.31 -7.58
N ILE A 27 -15.64 -9.21 -7.54
CA ILE A 27 -15.38 -8.02 -8.33
C ILE A 27 -15.11 -6.87 -7.37
N PRO A 28 -13.84 -6.67 -6.95
CA PRO A 28 -13.50 -5.56 -6.07
C PRO A 28 -13.55 -4.24 -6.86
N TYR A 29 -14.05 -3.21 -6.20
CA TYR A 29 -13.99 -1.84 -6.70
C TYR A 29 -13.05 -1.02 -5.81
N PHE A 30 -12.04 -0.41 -6.43
CA PHE A 30 -11.07 0.44 -5.75
C PHE A 30 -11.29 1.89 -6.14
N TRP A 31 -11.57 2.72 -5.16
CA TRP A 31 -11.59 4.16 -5.35
C TRP A 31 -10.22 4.72 -4.98
N ASN A 32 -9.49 5.11 -6.01
CA ASN A 32 -8.14 5.63 -5.87
C ASN A 32 -8.10 7.13 -6.20
N PRO A 33 -7.21 7.90 -5.60
CA PRO A 33 -6.94 9.28 -6.02
C PRO A 33 -6.29 9.28 -7.41
N ARG A 34 -6.17 10.48 -8.00
CA ARG A 34 -5.39 10.67 -9.23
C ARG A 34 -3.93 10.26 -9.00
N LEU A 35 -3.27 9.79 -10.04
CA LEU A 35 -1.89 9.32 -9.93
C LEU A 35 -0.89 10.43 -9.55
N ASP A 36 -1.16 11.67 -9.98
CA ASP A 36 -0.37 12.86 -9.64
C ASP A 36 -0.71 13.48 -8.27
N TYR A 37 -1.61 12.84 -7.52
CA TYR A 37 -2.00 13.34 -6.21
C TYR A 37 -0.86 13.17 -5.20
N SER A 38 -0.47 14.29 -4.58
CA SER A 38 0.43 14.28 -3.42
C SER A 38 -0.36 14.14 -2.13
N VAL A 39 0.00 13.13 -1.35
CA VAL A 39 -0.66 12.84 -0.08
C VAL A 39 -0.36 13.96 0.92
N LYS A 40 -1.40 14.69 1.32
CA LYS A 40 -1.28 15.72 2.36
C LYS A 40 -1.51 15.09 3.73
N LEU A 41 -0.68 15.46 4.66
CA LEU A 41 -0.87 15.08 6.06
C LEU A 41 -2.08 15.85 6.63
N ILE A 42 -2.88 15.17 7.40
CA ILE A 42 -4.00 15.74 8.14
C ILE A 42 -3.50 16.09 9.53
N ASP A 43 -3.73 17.33 9.95
CA ASP A 43 -3.47 17.73 11.31
C ASP A 43 -4.54 17.10 12.23
N LEU A 44 -4.07 16.20 13.05
CA LEU A 44 -4.93 15.51 14.01
C LEU A 44 -5.09 16.38 15.26
N PRO A 45 -6.32 16.50 15.81
CA PRO A 45 -6.53 17.09 17.12
C PRO A 45 -5.64 16.45 18.19
N ASP A 46 -5.20 17.24 19.17
CA ASP A 46 -4.28 16.78 20.22
C ASP A 46 -4.83 15.57 20.98
N GLU A 47 -6.15 15.50 21.16
CA GLU A 47 -6.85 14.40 21.82
C GLU A 47 -6.68 13.06 21.06
N LEU A 48 -6.38 13.10 19.76
CA LEU A 48 -6.17 11.92 18.94
C LEU A 48 -4.69 11.58 18.79
N VAL A 49 -3.80 12.53 18.98
CA VAL A 49 -2.35 12.31 18.81
C VAL A 49 -1.83 11.29 19.81
N TRP A 50 -2.27 11.36 21.06
CA TRP A 50 -1.83 10.43 22.11
C TRP A 50 -2.37 9.00 21.94
N ARG A 51 -3.44 8.81 21.17
CA ARG A 51 -4.00 7.49 20.84
C ARG A 51 -3.34 6.86 19.61
N ARG A 52 -2.30 7.50 19.07
CA ARG A 52 -1.61 6.96 17.91
C ARG A 52 -1.04 5.58 18.25
N PRO A 53 -1.27 4.57 17.38
CA PRO A 53 -0.69 3.25 17.56
C PRO A 53 0.83 3.33 17.73
N SER A 54 1.39 2.49 18.58
CA SER A 54 2.84 2.37 18.74
C SER A 54 3.51 1.96 17.42
N GLU A 55 4.80 2.20 17.30
CA GLU A 55 5.55 1.79 16.11
C GLU A 55 5.45 0.29 15.85
N THR A 56 5.50 -0.52 16.91
CA THR A 56 5.33 -1.97 16.83
C THR A 56 3.96 -2.36 16.28
N GLU A 57 2.88 -1.72 16.75
CA GLU A 57 1.53 -1.99 16.24
C GLU A 57 1.37 -1.54 14.79
N ARG A 58 1.99 -0.43 14.39
CA ARG A 58 1.99 0.04 13.00
C ARG A 58 2.71 -0.92 12.09
N ASN A 59 3.87 -1.42 12.49
CA ASN A 59 4.67 -2.36 11.72
C ASN A 59 3.97 -3.71 11.58
N PHE A 60 3.32 -4.20 12.62
CA PHE A 60 2.54 -5.44 12.58
C PHE A 60 1.34 -5.36 11.62
N ARG A 61 0.75 -4.18 11.46
CA ARG A 61 -0.43 -3.96 10.60
C ARG A 61 -0.10 -3.39 9.23
N ALA A 62 1.16 -3.08 8.95
CA ALA A 62 1.60 -2.64 7.63
C ALA A 62 1.62 -3.83 6.66
N THR A 63 0.58 -3.97 5.87
CA THR A 63 0.27 -5.17 5.11
C THR A 63 1.14 -5.42 3.89
N ASP A 64 1.75 -4.40 3.33
CA ASP A 64 2.57 -4.55 2.12
C ASP A 64 4.08 -4.60 2.40
N SER A 65 4.46 -4.41 3.63
CA SER A 65 5.87 -4.33 4.00
C SER A 65 6.14 -5.14 5.25
N HIS A 66 6.07 -6.45 5.15
CA HIS A 66 6.83 -7.31 6.06
C HIS A 66 8.35 -7.07 5.90
N GLU A 67 8.74 -6.30 4.91
CA GLU A 67 10.09 -5.82 4.72
C GLU A 67 10.15 -4.36 5.16
N GLY A 68 10.92 -4.07 6.21
CA GLY A 68 11.17 -2.72 6.73
C GLY A 68 11.89 -1.77 5.75
N ARG A 69 11.86 -2.10 4.46
CA ARG A 69 12.46 -1.39 3.34
C ARG A 69 11.42 -0.84 2.36
N ASN A 70 10.14 -0.90 2.67
CA ASN A 70 9.11 -0.41 1.75
C ASN A 70 8.93 1.10 1.91
N GLN A 71 9.70 1.86 1.19
CA GLN A 71 9.53 3.31 1.14
C GLN A 71 8.12 3.66 0.64
N VAL A 72 7.45 4.53 1.36
CA VAL A 72 6.18 5.12 0.96
C VAL A 72 6.44 6.52 0.44
N TYR A 73 6.10 6.74 -0.83
CA TYR A 73 6.26 8.03 -1.50
C TYR A 73 5.08 8.96 -1.18
N GLU A 74 5.31 10.26 -1.21
CA GLU A 74 4.24 11.25 -1.08
C GLU A 74 3.29 11.21 -2.29
N CYS A 75 3.82 10.98 -3.49
CA CYS A 75 3.02 10.84 -4.70
C CYS A 75 2.30 9.49 -4.73
N TYR A 76 0.97 9.53 -4.84
CA TYR A 76 0.15 8.32 -4.92
C TYR A 76 0.54 7.42 -6.10
N GLY A 77 0.78 8.00 -7.27
CA GLY A 77 1.14 7.24 -8.48
C GLY A 77 2.44 6.47 -8.33
N ALA A 78 3.43 7.02 -7.63
CA ALA A 78 4.67 6.31 -7.35
C ALA A 78 4.44 5.05 -6.50
N ASN A 79 3.56 5.12 -5.49
CA ASN A 79 3.19 3.96 -4.70
C ASN A 79 2.38 2.94 -5.51
N ALA A 80 1.45 3.42 -6.34
CA ALA A 80 0.65 2.55 -7.22
C ALA A 80 1.53 1.83 -8.23
N PHE A 81 2.47 2.54 -8.87
CA PHE A 81 3.42 1.97 -9.81
C PHE A 81 4.34 0.94 -9.16
N LYS A 82 4.85 1.21 -7.98
CA LYS A 82 5.66 0.27 -7.20
C LYS A 82 4.90 -1.02 -6.90
N SER A 83 3.64 -0.92 -6.49
CA SER A 83 2.79 -2.09 -6.25
C SER A 83 2.51 -2.86 -7.54
N TYR A 84 2.27 -2.16 -8.64
CA TYR A 84 2.10 -2.74 -9.96
C TYR A 84 3.35 -3.49 -10.43
N ALA A 85 4.52 -2.87 -10.31
CA ALA A 85 5.80 -3.46 -10.69
C ALA A 85 6.08 -4.78 -9.98
N ARG A 86 5.79 -4.84 -8.68
CA ARG A 86 5.90 -6.10 -7.91
C ARG A 86 4.96 -7.20 -8.39
N SER A 87 3.73 -6.82 -8.73
CA SER A 87 2.69 -7.78 -9.08
C SER A 87 2.83 -8.29 -10.52
N HIS A 88 3.51 -7.53 -11.39
CA HIS A 88 3.57 -7.77 -12.83
C HIS A 88 5.01 -7.74 -13.37
N PRO A 89 5.94 -8.57 -12.85
CA PRO A 89 7.35 -8.50 -13.24
C PRO A 89 7.58 -8.72 -14.74
N LYS A 90 6.82 -9.59 -15.37
CA LYS A 90 6.93 -9.84 -16.83
C LYS A 90 6.53 -8.63 -17.67
N VAL A 91 5.56 -7.84 -17.20
CA VAL A 91 5.17 -6.60 -17.88
C VAL A 91 6.25 -5.55 -17.73
N MET A 92 6.85 -5.48 -16.56
CA MET A 92 7.98 -4.57 -16.30
C MET A 92 9.15 -4.91 -17.22
N GLU A 93 9.53 -6.18 -17.34
CA GLU A 93 10.59 -6.63 -18.23
C GLU A 93 10.31 -6.30 -19.71
N ALA A 94 9.06 -6.46 -20.16
CA ALA A 94 8.68 -6.26 -21.55
C ALA A 94 8.54 -4.78 -21.94
N HIS A 95 8.10 -3.92 -21.01
CA HIS A 95 7.68 -2.53 -21.33
C HIS A 95 8.41 -1.45 -20.56
N HIS A 96 9.17 -1.82 -19.54
CA HIS A 96 9.89 -0.90 -18.64
C HIS A 96 11.29 -1.42 -18.32
N SER A 97 11.97 -1.99 -19.33
CA SER A 97 13.32 -2.54 -19.20
C SER A 97 14.38 -1.47 -18.90
N ASP A 98 14.05 -0.21 -19.10
CA ASP A 98 14.84 0.97 -18.75
C ASP A 98 14.84 1.27 -17.24
N LEU A 99 13.92 0.68 -16.49
CA LEU A 99 13.79 0.89 -15.05
C LEU A 99 14.48 -0.25 -14.28
N ASN A 100 15.37 0.15 -13.36
CA ASN A 100 15.91 -0.78 -12.40
C ASN A 100 14.91 -0.99 -11.25
N LEU A 101 14.27 -2.15 -11.21
CA LEU A 101 13.30 -2.47 -10.17
C LEU A 101 13.92 -2.47 -8.76
N GLU A 102 15.21 -2.79 -8.64
CA GLU A 102 15.88 -2.73 -7.34
C GLU A 102 15.93 -1.30 -6.80
N ASP A 103 16.10 -0.29 -7.66
CA ASP A 103 16.14 1.10 -7.24
C ASP A 103 14.78 1.64 -6.81
N LEU A 104 13.69 1.08 -7.39
CA LEU A 104 12.32 1.39 -6.97
C LEU A 104 11.98 0.87 -5.55
N PHE A 105 12.73 -0.12 -5.08
CA PHE A 105 12.48 -0.78 -3.80
C PHE A 105 13.58 -0.52 -2.76
N ARG A 106 14.70 0.08 -3.18
CA ARG A 106 15.79 0.51 -2.31
C ARG A 106 15.62 1.97 -1.93
N SER A 107 15.41 2.21 -0.69
CA SER A 107 15.79 3.47 -0.03
C SER A 107 15.77 3.29 1.46
#